data_89281b4df7915284473311c5bbdfda99
#
_entry.id   89281b4df7915284473311c5bbdfda99
#
_cell.length_a   1.000
_cell.length_b   1.000
_cell.length_c   1.000
_cell.angle_alpha   90.00
_cell.angle_beta   90.00
_cell.angle_gamma   90.00
#
_symmetry.space_group_name_H-M   'P 1'
#
loop_
_entity.id
_entity.type
_entity.pdbx_description
1 polymer ?
#
loop_
_entity_poly.entity_id
_entity_poly.type
_entity_poly.pdbx_seq_one_letter_code
_entity_poly.pdbx_strand_id
1 'polypeptide(L)'
;MKRLTANFKVVAFAALSAWALMAMAPAAMAEDDDRPIKVPRGGGKITFTQYCTTCHMPDGRGGQNEGGYGADLRKTPLDVDMVVHTIANGRAGRGMPAFKGLIDEENIRLVAEFIKTDAPNGLKLK
;
A
#
# COMPACT_ATOMS: atom_id res chain seq x y z
N MET A 1 2.59 56.36 70.34
CA MET A 1 3.44 56.01 69.18
C MET A 1 3.97 54.60 69.40
N LYS A 2 3.34 53.65 68.81
CA LYS A 2 3.66 52.21 68.95
C LYS A 2 4.44 51.70 67.69
N ARG A 3 5.69 51.36 67.95
CA ARG A 3 6.55 50.81 66.91
C ARG A 3 6.20 49.33 66.71
N LEU A 4 5.72 48.96 65.55
CA LEU A 4 5.58 47.57 65.14
C LEU A 4 6.91 47.06 64.55
N THR A 5 7.53 46.15 65.25
CA THR A 5 8.68 45.40 64.73
C THR A 5 8.16 44.19 63.97
N ALA A 6 8.24 44.19 62.63
CA ALA A 6 7.92 43.10 61.84
C ALA A 6 9.11 42.13 61.75
N ASN A 7 8.93 40.94 62.34
CA ASN A 7 9.89 39.85 62.21
C ASN A 7 9.73 39.20 60.83
N PHE A 8 10.69 39.48 59.97
CA PHE A 8 10.75 38.86 58.67
C PHE A 8 11.48 37.53 58.81
N LYS A 9 10.72 36.48 58.98
CA LYS A 9 11.26 35.10 58.87
C LYS A 9 11.51 34.80 57.40
N VAL A 10 12.77 34.74 57.01
CA VAL A 10 13.22 34.30 55.72
C VAL A 10 12.98 32.79 55.65
N VAL A 11 11.94 32.38 54.93
CA VAL A 11 11.73 30.99 54.61
C VAL A 11 12.55 30.69 53.35
N ALA A 12 13.64 30.00 53.52
CA ALA A 12 14.43 29.49 52.42
C ALA A 12 13.65 28.39 51.70
N PHE A 13 13.06 28.72 50.57
CA PHE A 13 12.51 27.71 49.64
C PHE A 13 13.67 27.04 48.90
N ALA A 14 14.02 25.85 49.35
CA ALA A 14 14.87 24.97 48.57
C ALA A 14 14.06 24.50 47.36
N ALA A 15 14.25 25.18 46.23
CA ALA A 15 13.70 24.72 44.95
C ALA A 15 14.44 23.47 44.50
N LEU A 16 13.89 22.30 44.79
CA LEU A 16 14.29 21.06 44.19
C LEU A 16 13.84 21.11 42.71
N SER A 17 14.75 21.54 41.86
CA SER A 17 14.61 21.41 40.41
C SER A 17 14.70 19.92 40.01
N ALA A 18 13.55 19.25 40.05
CA ALA A 18 13.39 17.95 39.40
C ALA A 18 13.48 18.18 37.88
N TRP A 19 14.65 18.02 37.30
CA TRP A 19 14.82 17.87 35.88
C TRP A 19 14.20 16.53 35.49
N ALA A 20 12.96 16.58 35.01
CA ALA A 20 12.37 15.47 34.33
C ALA A 20 13.24 15.16 33.10
N LEU A 21 14.04 14.10 33.20
CA LEU A 21 14.63 13.45 32.03
C LEU A 21 13.46 13.00 31.18
N MET A 22 13.10 13.79 30.18
CA MET A 22 12.21 13.41 29.12
C MET A 22 12.96 12.38 28.29
N ALA A 23 12.78 11.11 28.62
CA ALA A 23 13.26 10.01 27.83
C ALA A 23 12.60 10.17 26.45
N MET A 24 13.34 10.70 25.49
CA MET A 24 12.99 10.59 24.08
C MET A 24 12.99 9.09 23.76
N ALA A 25 11.80 8.50 23.78
CA ALA A 25 11.62 7.20 23.20
C ALA A 25 12.11 7.31 21.73
N PRO A 26 13.00 6.42 21.28
CA PRO A 26 13.35 6.39 19.88
C PRO A 26 12.04 6.19 19.13
N ALA A 27 11.75 7.08 18.17
CA ALA A 27 10.68 6.88 17.23
C ALA A 27 10.97 5.50 16.62
N ALA A 28 10.10 4.53 16.91
CA ALA A 28 10.15 3.26 16.24
C ALA A 28 10.05 3.59 14.75
N MET A 29 11.17 3.47 14.05
CA MET A 29 11.16 3.50 12.60
C MET A 29 10.19 2.41 12.21
N ALA A 30 9.13 2.79 11.51
CA ALA A 30 8.23 1.83 10.91
C ALA A 30 9.12 0.93 10.05
N GLU A 31 9.29 -0.32 10.46
CA GLU A 31 9.94 -1.32 9.63
C GLU A 31 9.13 -1.33 8.34
N ASP A 32 9.79 -0.99 7.26
CA ASP A 32 9.23 -1.07 5.92
C ASP A 32 8.87 -2.54 5.72
N ASP A 33 7.58 -2.86 5.88
CA ASP A 33 7.08 -4.22 5.82
C ASP A 33 7.15 -4.69 4.35
N ASP A 34 8.31 -5.18 3.96
CA ASP A 34 8.62 -5.73 2.63
C ASP A 34 7.86 -7.03 2.34
N ARG A 35 6.82 -7.33 3.12
CA ARG A 35 5.98 -8.50 2.87
C ARG A 35 5.03 -8.23 1.72
N PRO A 36 4.90 -9.17 0.78
CA PRO A 36 3.91 -9.07 -0.29
C PRO A 36 2.51 -8.80 0.27
N ILE A 37 1.79 -7.91 -0.38
CA ILE A 37 0.43 -7.56 0.03
C ILE A 37 -0.45 -8.81 -0.06
N LYS A 38 -0.89 -9.31 1.10
CA LYS A 38 -1.88 -10.40 1.16
C LYS A 38 -3.27 -9.82 0.93
N VAL A 39 -3.76 -9.98 -0.29
CA VAL A 39 -5.12 -9.55 -0.63
C VAL A 39 -6.13 -10.55 -0.05
N PRO A 40 -7.24 -10.10 0.58
CA PRO A 40 -8.27 -10.98 1.12
C PRO A 40 -8.87 -11.91 0.07
N ARG A 41 -9.42 -13.04 0.50
CA ARG A 41 -10.09 -14.04 -0.36
C ARG A 41 -11.19 -13.39 -1.20
N GLY A 42 -11.16 -13.63 -2.48
CA GLY A 42 -11.91 -12.94 -3.52
C GLY A 42 -10.95 -12.44 -4.60
N GLY A 43 -9.74 -12.74 -4.37
CA GLY A 43 -8.41 -12.58 -4.92
C GLY A 43 -8.34 -11.93 -6.29
N GLY A 44 -8.59 -12.68 -7.33
CA GLY A 44 -8.31 -12.23 -8.70
C GLY A 44 -9.05 -10.95 -9.09
N LYS A 45 -10.34 -10.89 -8.81
CA LYS A 45 -11.19 -9.73 -9.13
C LYS A 45 -10.80 -8.50 -8.29
N ILE A 46 -10.58 -8.69 -6.99
CA ILE A 46 -10.22 -7.59 -6.08
C ILE A 46 -8.86 -7.04 -6.46
N THR A 47 -7.87 -7.93 -6.64
CA THR A 47 -6.52 -7.56 -7.04
C THR A 47 -6.52 -6.85 -8.40
N PHE A 48 -7.28 -7.35 -9.37
CA PHE A 48 -7.44 -6.70 -10.66
C PHE A 48 -8.01 -5.28 -10.52
N THR A 49 -9.04 -5.12 -9.70
CA THR A 49 -9.66 -3.81 -9.47
C THR A 49 -8.69 -2.81 -8.88
N GLN A 50 -7.85 -3.25 -7.94
CA GLN A 50 -6.92 -2.37 -7.23
C GLN A 50 -5.68 -1.99 -8.04
N TYR A 51 -5.13 -2.94 -8.82
CA TYR A 51 -3.80 -2.77 -9.41
C TYR A 51 -3.79 -2.72 -10.93
N CYS A 52 -4.85 -3.17 -11.60
CA CYS A 52 -4.82 -3.36 -13.05
C CYS A 52 -5.73 -2.40 -13.82
N THR A 53 -6.83 -1.95 -13.20
CA THR A 53 -7.87 -1.17 -13.89
C THR A 53 -7.40 0.18 -14.40
N THR A 54 -6.42 0.79 -13.75
CA THR A 54 -5.87 2.10 -14.15
C THR A 54 -5.31 2.07 -15.59
N CYS A 55 -4.71 0.94 -15.99
CA CYS A 55 -4.17 0.77 -17.34
C CYS A 55 -5.09 -0.09 -18.22
N HIS A 56 -5.65 -1.17 -17.67
CA HIS A 56 -6.41 -2.15 -18.44
C HIS A 56 -7.92 -1.88 -18.49
N MET A 57 -8.39 -0.83 -17.83
CA MET A 57 -9.80 -0.47 -17.67
C MET A 57 -10.62 -1.51 -16.90
N PRO A 58 -11.76 -1.14 -16.28
CA PRO A 58 -12.57 -2.08 -15.50
C PRO A 58 -13.16 -3.24 -16.31
N ASP A 59 -13.30 -3.07 -17.61
CA ASP A 59 -13.81 -4.10 -18.52
C ASP A 59 -12.71 -4.89 -19.25
N GLY A 60 -11.44 -4.62 -18.93
CA GLY A 60 -10.28 -5.28 -19.54
C GLY A 60 -9.97 -4.85 -20.96
N ARG A 61 -10.65 -3.81 -21.47
CA ARG A 61 -10.48 -3.32 -22.86
C ARG A 61 -9.11 -2.71 -23.10
N GLY A 62 -8.53 -2.08 -22.06
CA GLY A 62 -7.28 -1.36 -22.19
C GLY A 62 -7.40 -0.12 -23.08
N GLY A 63 -6.35 0.17 -23.83
CA GLY A 63 -6.23 1.37 -24.67
C GLY A 63 -5.46 2.46 -23.96
N GLN A 64 -5.50 3.68 -24.53
CA GLN A 64 -4.89 4.86 -23.93
C GLN A 64 -5.80 5.40 -22.81
N ASN A 65 -5.26 5.53 -21.62
CA ASN A 65 -5.98 6.00 -20.43
C ASN A 65 -5.03 6.73 -19.46
N GLU A 66 -5.52 7.12 -18.28
CA GLU A 66 -4.73 7.88 -17.29
C GLU A 66 -3.48 7.15 -16.79
N GLY A 67 -3.51 5.81 -16.76
CA GLY A 67 -2.36 4.97 -16.39
C GLY A 67 -1.40 4.68 -17.55
N GLY A 68 -1.68 5.20 -18.74
CA GLY A 68 -0.91 4.95 -19.96
C GLY A 68 -1.60 3.96 -20.90
N TYR A 69 -0.82 3.21 -21.66
CA TYR A 69 -1.38 2.24 -22.60
C TYR A 69 -1.51 0.86 -21.97
N GLY A 70 -2.74 0.36 -21.85
CA GLY A 70 -3.04 -1.02 -21.46
C GLY A 70 -3.43 -1.89 -22.63
N ALA A 71 -2.93 -3.11 -22.70
CA ALA A 71 -3.36 -4.07 -23.69
C ALA A 71 -4.82 -4.52 -23.45
N ASP A 72 -5.55 -4.85 -24.53
CA ASP A 72 -6.88 -5.47 -24.45
C ASP A 72 -6.75 -6.92 -23.94
N LEU A 73 -7.11 -7.13 -22.69
CA LEU A 73 -7.01 -8.44 -22.03
C LEU A 73 -8.07 -9.43 -22.50
N ARG A 74 -9.18 -8.95 -23.06
CA ARG A 74 -10.28 -9.80 -23.55
C ARG A 74 -9.86 -10.70 -24.71
N LYS A 75 -8.81 -10.31 -25.39
CA LYS A 75 -8.29 -10.98 -26.57
C LYS A 75 -6.89 -11.57 -26.35
N THR A 76 -6.44 -11.66 -25.10
CA THR A 76 -5.09 -12.16 -24.83
C THR A 76 -4.95 -13.63 -25.26
N PRO A 77 -3.98 -13.96 -26.16
CA PRO A 77 -3.72 -15.33 -26.57
C PRO A 77 -2.91 -16.12 -25.54
N LEU A 78 -2.39 -15.42 -24.50
CA LEU A 78 -1.55 -16.05 -23.48
C LEU A 78 -2.38 -17.01 -22.62
N ASP A 79 -1.81 -18.16 -22.27
CA ASP A 79 -2.36 -19.04 -21.24
C ASP A 79 -2.18 -18.44 -19.83
N VAL A 80 -2.72 -19.12 -18.80
CA VAL A 80 -2.67 -18.64 -17.41
C VAL A 80 -1.23 -18.46 -16.96
N ASP A 81 -0.34 -19.41 -17.21
CA ASP A 81 1.05 -19.36 -16.73
C ASP A 81 1.83 -18.24 -17.41
N MET A 82 1.60 -18.01 -18.69
CA MET A 82 2.18 -16.87 -19.41
C MET A 82 1.64 -15.53 -18.90
N VAL A 83 0.38 -15.47 -18.49
CA VAL A 83 -0.20 -14.27 -17.86
C VAL A 83 0.42 -14.06 -16.47
N VAL A 84 0.56 -15.12 -15.66
CA VAL A 84 1.26 -15.08 -14.36
C VAL A 84 2.67 -14.53 -14.53
N HIS A 85 3.44 -15.10 -15.46
CA HIS A 85 4.80 -14.63 -15.75
C HIS A 85 4.83 -13.16 -16.18
N THR A 86 3.88 -12.74 -17.00
CA THR A 86 3.77 -11.36 -17.47
C THR A 86 3.45 -10.39 -16.33
N ILE A 87 2.54 -10.75 -15.43
CA ILE A 87 2.20 -9.93 -14.26
C ILE A 87 3.40 -9.85 -13.32
N ALA A 88 4.01 -10.99 -13.00
CA ALA A 88 5.14 -11.05 -12.08
C ALA A 88 6.33 -10.19 -12.54
N ASN A 89 6.69 -10.28 -13.82
CA ASN A 89 7.91 -9.65 -14.35
C ASN A 89 7.64 -8.33 -15.10
N GLY A 90 6.38 -8.00 -15.36
CA GLY A 90 6.02 -6.83 -16.13
C GLY A 90 6.45 -6.88 -17.60
N ARG A 91 6.31 -5.76 -18.26
CA ARG A 91 6.80 -5.48 -19.62
C ARG A 91 7.35 -4.06 -19.68
N ALA A 92 8.55 -3.85 -19.13
CA ALA A 92 9.14 -2.52 -18.97
C ALA A 92 9.15 -1.72 -20.29
N GLY A 93 9.50 -2.34 -21.41
CA GLY A 93 9.48 -1.70 -22.73
C GLY A 93 8.09 -1.32 -23.26
N ARG A 94 7.01 -1.70 -22.55
CA ARG A 94 5.61 -1.38 -22.88
C ARG A 94 4.88 -0.70 -21.72
N GLY A 95 5.60 -0.22 -20.71
CA GLY A 95 5.06 0.54 -19.59
C GLY A 95 4.32 -0.30 -18.53
N MET A 96 4.34 -1.63 -18.60
CA MET A 96 3.75 -2.47 -17.57
C MET A 96 4.78 -2.77 -16.48
N PRO A 97 4.55 -2.34 -15.21
CA PRO A 97 5.47 -2.63 -14.11
C PRO A 97 5.47 -4.11 -13.73
N ALA A 98 6.51 -4.56 -13.04
CA ALA A 98 6.57 -5.87 -12.41
C ALA A 98 5.80 -5.83 -11.07
N PHE A 99 5.05 -6.89 -10.78
CA PHE A 99 4.28 -7.01 -9.54
C PHE A 99 4.83 -8.06 -8.57
N LYS A 100 5.87 -8.79 -8.97
CA LYS A 100 6.59 -9.72 -8.08
C LYS A 100 7.18 -8.93 -6.91
N GLY A 101 6.92 -9.39 -5.67
CA GLY A 101 7.32 -8.70 -4.45
C GLY A 101 6.30 -7.65 -3.97
N LEU A 102 5.47 -7.10 -4.85
CA LEU A 102 4.36 -6.20 -4.48
C LEU A 102 3.07 -6.98 -4.19
N ILE A 103 2.77 -7.98 -5.02
CA ILE A 103 1.61 -8.87 -4.87
C ILE A 103 2.16 -10.28 -4.68
N ASP A 104 1.59 -11.06 -3.76
CA ASP A 104 2.01 -12.45 -3.56
C ASP A 104 1.67 -13.33 -4.78
N GLU A 105 2.39 -14.45 -4.91
CA GLU A 105 2.28 -15.32 -6.07
C GLU A 105 0.89 -15.95 -6.23
N GLU A 106 0.21 -16.24 -5.12
CA GLU A 106 -1.16 -16.77 -5.13
C GLU A 106 -2.13 -15.76 -5.75
N ASN A 107 -2.07 -14.50 -5.32
CA ASN A 107 -2.91 -13.45 -5.87
C ASN A 107 -2.57 -13.10 -7.32
N ILE A 108 -1.30 -13.17 -7.72
CA ILE A 108 -0.91 -13.05 -9.14
C ILE A 108 -1.58 -14.15 -9.97
N ARG A 109 -1.59 -15.40 -9.49
CA ARG A 109 -2.26 -16.52 -10.17
C ARG A 109 -3.77 -16.32 -10.25
N LEU A 110 -4.40 -15.93 -9.15
CA LEU A 110 -5.84 -15.65 -9.11
C LEU A 110 -6.25 -14.53 -10.08
N VAL A 111 -5.43 -13.49 -10.22
CA VAL A 111 -5.66 -12.44 -11.24
C VAL A 111 -5.54 -13.01 -12.65
N ALA A 112 -4.55 -13.86 -12.92
CA ALA A 112 -4.37 -14.46 -14.23
C ALA A 112 -5.55 -15.36 -14.61
N GLU A 113 -6.04 -16.18 -13.68
CA GLU A 113 -7.23 -17.00 -13.84
C GLU A 113 -8.48 -16.15 -14.08
N PHE A 114 -8.68 -15.09 -13.28
CA PHE A 114 -9.79 -14.15 -13.46
C PHE A 114 -9.77 -13.50 -14.85
N ILE A 115 -8.61 -13.06 -15.32
CA ILE A 115 -8.47 -12.50 -16.67
C ILE A 115 -8.87 -13.55 -17.73
N LYS A 116 -8.44 -14.79 -17.59
CA LYS A 116 -8.73 -15.84 -18.59
C LYS A 116 -10.18 -16.30 -18.58
N THR A 117 -10.83 -16.27 -17.42
CA THR A 117 -12.23 -16.71 -17.26
C THR A 117 -13.22 -15.63 -17.63
N ASP A 118 -13.00 -14.40 -17.15
CA ASP A 118 -14.00 -13.34 -17.21
C ASP A 118 -13.74 -12.31 -18.33
N ALA A 119 -12.48 -12.10 -18.73
CA ALA A 119 -12.15 -11.10 -19.74
C ALA A 119 -12.79 -11.33 -21.11
N PRO A 120 -12.91 -12.58 -21.64
CA PRO A 120 -13.58 -12.82 -22.92
C PRO A 120 -15.03 -12.34 -22.97
N ASN A 121 -15.70 -12.29 -21.80
CA ASN A 121 -17.09 -11.85 -21.65
C ASN A 121 -17.23 -10.40 -21.20
N GLY A 122 -16.11 -9.68 -21.15
CA GLY A 122 -16.01 -8.37 -20.51
C GLY A 122 -15.98 -8.50 -18.99
N LEU A 123 -14.88 -8.06 -18.36
CA LEU A 123 -14.70 -8.12 -16.90
C LEU A 123 -15.83 -7.36 -16.20
N LYS A 124 -16.76 -8.09 -15.58
CA LYS A 124 -17.88 -7.47 -14.85
C LYS A 124 -17.47 -7.23 -13.42
N LEU A 125 -17.00 -6.02 -13.15
CA LEU A 125 -16.66 -5.55 -11.80
C LEU A 125 -17.92 -5.02 -11.11
N LYS A 126 -18.97 -5.87 -10.98
CA LYS A 126 -20.14 -5.52 -10.18
C LYS A 126 -19.97 -5.99 -8.74
#